data_94098fd36b26b3ee4e38ab0b17575de3
#
_entry.id   94098fd36b26b3ee4e38ab0b17575de3
#
_cell.length_a   1.000
_cell.length_b   1.000
_cell.length_c   1.000
_cell.angle_alpha   90.00
_cell.angle_beta   90.00
_cell.angle_gamma   90.00
#
_symmetry.space_group_name_H-M   'P 1'
#
loop_
_entity.id
_entity.type
_entity.pdbx_description
1 polymer ?
#
loop_
_entity_poly.entity_id
_entity_poly.type
_entity_poly.pdbx_seq_one_letter_code
_entity_poly.pdbx_strand_id
1 'polypeptide(L)'
;IETGEEIVDFAAGGKCVHTITQKTKTEDIIPISDEALKLIGYSPEKKGLVFKGLKRSWTQQPMKEWIRSAGITKNITFHSYRRTYATLQAAAGTDIRTIQSNMAHKSITTTQRYMKVVDSNKREATTKITLTRKG
;
A
#
# COMPACT_ATOMS: atom_id res chain seq x y z
N ILE A 1 -1.32 -1.20 18.04
CA ILE A 1 -0.10 -0.97 17.27
C ILE A 1 0.74 0.01 18.07
N GLU A 2 1.55 -0.54 18.95
CA GLU A 2 2.62 0.19 19.62
C GLU A 2 3.84 0.15 18.71
N THR A 3 3.69 0.65 17.51
CA THR A 3 4.79 0.84 16.61
C THR A 3 5.26 2.26 16.78
N GLY A 4 6.54 2.44 17.03
CA GLY A 4 7.19 3.75 16.96
C GLY A 4 7.23 4.23 15.50
N GLU A 5 6.04 4.44 14.91
CA GLU A 5 5.93 5.01 13.57
C GLU A 5 6.18 6.50 13.67
N GLU A 6 7.15 6.98 12.93
CA GLU A 6 7.54 8.37 12.88
C GLU A 6 7.48 8.85 11.44
N ILE A 7 6.96 10.05 11.24
CA ILE A 7 6.99 10.70 9.93
C ILE A 7 8.21 11.61 9.90
N VAL A 8 9.11 11.30 8.97
CA VAL A 8 10.39 12.00 8.81
C VAL A 8 10.55 12.51 7.36
N ASP A 9 11.48 13.43 7.17
CA ASP A 9 11.85 13.89 5.84
C ASP A 9 12.67 12.83 5.10
N PHE A 10 12.32 12.57 3.86
CA PHE A 10 13.05 11.66 3.00
C PHE A 10 14.19 12.38 2.30
N ALA A 11 15.36 11.75 2.22
CA ALA A 11 16.56 12.37 1.65
C ALA A 11 16.40 12.82 0.17
N ALA A 12 15.53 12.16 -0.57
CA ALA A 12 15.17 12.52 -1.95
C ALA A 12 14.08 13.60 -2.06
N GLY A 13 13.62 14.15 -0.92
CA GLY A 13 12.49 15.07 -0.82
C GLY A 13 11.17 14.35 -0.52
N GLY A 14 10.22 15.08 0.10
CA GLY A 14 8.96 14.53 0.55
C GLY A 14 9.01 13.92 1.95
N LYS A 15 7.92 13.30 2.35
CA LYS A 15 7.78 12.66 3.66
C LYS A 15 7.77 11.14 3.54
N CYS A 16 8.24 10.46 4.56
CA CYS A 16 8.15 9.02 4.66
C CYS A 16 7.72 8.59 6.07
N VAL A 17 7.15 7.40 6.15
CA VAL A 17 6.88 6.72 7.42
C VAL A 17 8.09 5.85 7.75
N HIS A 18 8.73 6.14 8.87
CA HIS A 18 9.76 5.30 9.44
C HIS A 18 9.11 4.36 10.48
N THR A 19 9.22 3.08 10.26
CA THR A 19 8.62 2.07 11.12
C THR A 19 9.61 0.98 11.46
N ILE A 20 9.53 0.47 12.69
CA ILE A 20 10.34 -0.66 13.15
C ILE A 20 9.42 -1.84 13.41
N THR A 21 9.58 -2.90 12.64
CA THR A 21 8.77 -4.11 12.80
C THR A 21 9.15 -4.83 14.09
N GLN A 22 8.22 -4.93 15.03
CA GLN A 22 8.45 -5.51 16.35
C GLN A 22 8.95 -6.97 16.30
N LYS A 23 8.45 -7.77 15.36
CA LYS A 23 8.83 -9.19 15.20
C LYS A 23 10.25 -9.40 14.71
N THR A 24 10.71 -8.58 13.78
CA THR A 24 11.97 -8.79 13.05
C THR A 24 13.00 -7.73 13.35
N LYS A 25 12.64 -6.69 14.11
CA LYS A 25 13.47 -5.50 14.35
C LYS A 25 14.03 -4.89 13.07
N THR A 26 13.29 -5.07 11.97
CA THR A 26 13.66 -4.50 10.67
C THR A 26 13.12 -3.09 10.58
N GLU A 27 13.96 -2.18 10.17
CA GLU A 27 13.57 -0.80 9.85
C GLU A 27 13.05 -0.75 8.43
N ASP A 28 11.89 -0.15 8.26
CA ASP A 28 11.29 0.13 6.96
C ASP A 28 11.02 1.63 6.82
N ILE A 29 11.43 2.18 5.70
CA ILE A 29 11.20 3.59 5.34
C ILE A 29 10.29 3.58 4.11
N ILE A 30 9.05 4.02 4.28
CA ILE A 30 8.03 3.98 3.24
C ILE A 30 7.66 5.41 2.85
N PRO A 31 7.92 5.83 1.60
CA PRO A 31 7.45 7.13 1.12
C PRO A 31 5.94 7.26 1.22
N ILE A 32 5.47 8.42 1.63
CA ILE A 32 4.05 8.71 1.79
C ILE A 32 3.66 9.91 0.91
N SER A 33 2.54 9.79 0.21
CA SER A 33 2.06 10.88 -0.66
C SER A 33 1.48 12.03 0.15
N ASP A 34 1.51 13.24 -0.42
CA ASP A 34 0.92 14.43 0.19
C ASP A 34 -0.59 14.26 0.43
N GLU A 35 -1.26 13.53 -0.45
CA GLU A 35 -2.67 13.20 -0.28
C GLU A 35 -2.90 12.34 0.96
N ALA A 36 -2.09 11.31 1.17
CA ALA A 36 -2.16 10.48 2.36
C ALA A 36 -1.82 11.27 3.63
N LEU A 37 -0.83 12.17 3.58
CA LEU A 37 -0.50 13.07 4.69
C LEU A 37 -1.68 13.95 5.09
N LYS A 38 -2.42 14.48 4.12
CA LYS A 38 -3.64 15.26 4.36
C LYS A 38 -4.73 14.42 5.02
N LEU A 39 -4.94 13.20 4.52
CA LEU A 39 -5.96 12.29 5.07
C LEU A 39 -5.70 11.90 6.52
N ILE A 40 -4.45 11.66 6.90
CA ILE A 40 -4.09 11.36 8.30
C ILE A 40 -4.02 12.61 9.19
N GLY A 41 -4.20 13.79 8.61
CA GLY A 41 -4.14 15.06 9.35
C GLY A 41 -2.74 15.33 9.93
N TYR A 42 -1.69 15.03 9.17
CA TYR A 42 -0.33 15.27 9.61
C TYR A 42 -0.07 16.77 9.84
N SER A 43 0.65 17.06 10.92
CA SER A 43 1.22 18.38 11.20
C SER A 43 2.61 18.18 11.81
N PRO A 44 3.62 18.97 11.40
CA PRO A 44 4.98 18.86 11.94
C PRO A 44 5.06 19.04 13.47
N GLU A 45 4.08 19.72 14.05
CA GLU A 45 4.02 19.99 15.49
C GLU A 45 3.44 18.81 16.27
N LYS A 46 2.74 17.87 15.60
CA LYS A 46 2.17 16.69 16.23
C LYS A 46 3.26 15.65 16.47
N LYS A 47 3.51 15.37 17.74
CA LYS A 47 4.40 14.28 18.16
C LYS A 47 3.60 13.09 18.66
N GLY A 48 4.14 11.89 18.49
CA GLY A 48 3.56 10.64 18.97
C GLY A 48 2.91 9.80 17.89
N LEU A 49 1.99 8.93 18.27
CA LEU A 49 1.33 7.98 17.35
C LEU A 49 0.50 8.69 16.29
N VAL A 50 0.67 8.27 15.03
CA VAL A 50 -0.12 8.77 13.89
C VAL A 50 -1.61 8.54 14.13
N PHE A 51 -1.98 7.34 14.59
CA PHE A 51 -3.35 6.97 14.91
C PHE A 51 -3.54 6.84 16.42
N LYS A 52 -3.58 7.96 17.10
CA LYS A 52 -3.75 7.97 18.55
C LYS A 52 -5.10 7.35 18.96
N GLY A 53 -5.04 6.35 19.84
CA GLY A 53 -6.23 5.68 20.37
C GLY A 53 -6.81 4.59 19.46
N LEU A 54 -6.23 4.32 18.29
CA LEU A 54 -6.68 3.22 17.44
C LEU A 54 -6.36 1.88 18.09
N LYS A 55 -7.39 1.14 18.47
CA LYS A 55 -7.25 -0.20 19.03
C LYS A 55 -7.31 -1.24 17.91
N ARG A 56 -6.50 -2.30 18.02
CA ARG A 56 -6.50 -3.42 17.06
C ARG A 56 -7.90 -4.03 16.89
N SER A 57 -8.70 -4.07 17.96
CA SER A 57 -10.07 -4.57 17.92
C SER A 57 -10.98 -3.81 16.94
N TRP A 58 -10.69 -2.53 16.69
CA TRP A 58 -11.45 -1.70 15.75
C TRP A 58 -11.26 -2.11 14.30
N THR A 59 -10.15 -2.79 14.00
CA THR A 59 -9.87 -3.31 12.66
C THR A 59 -10.58 -4.63 12.36
N GLN A 60 -11.34 -5.15 13.30
CA GLN A 60 -12.08 -6.41 13.19
C GLN A 60 -13.59 -6.16 13.06
N GLN A 61 -14.30 -6.20 14.18
CA GLN A 61 -15.76 -6.14 14.16
C GLN A 61 -16.32 -4.78 13.68
N PRO A 62 -15.86 -3.63 14.17
CA PRO A 62 -16.36 -2.34 13.70
C PRO A 62 -16.15 -2.11 12.21
N MET A 63 -15.01 -2.56 11.66
CA MET A 63 -14.76 -2.47 10.23
C MET A 63 -15.69 -3.37 9.42
N LYS A 64 -15.98 -4.58 9.90
CA LYS A 64 -16.94 -5.49 9.23
C LYS A 64 -18.35 -4.89 9.21
N GLU A 65 -18.77 -4.28 10.30
CA GLU A 65 -20.07 -3.63 10.39
C GLU A 65 -20.17 -2.43 9.45
N TRP A 66 -19.11 -1.63 9.38
CA TRP A 66 -19.03 -0.50 8.44
C TRP A 66 -19.12 -0.95 6.99
N ILE A 67 -18.36 -1.98 6.60
CA ILE A 67 -18.37 -2.56 5.25
C ILE A 67 -19.77 -3.12 4.93
N ARG A 68 -20.39 -3.82 5.87
CA ARG A 68 -21.73 -4.38 5.71
C ARG A 68 -22.79 -3.28 5.58
N SER A 69 -22.68 -2.20 6.34
CA SER A 69 -23.60 -1.05 6.25
C SER A 69 -23.52 -0.34 4.90
N ALA A 70 -22.38 -0.45 4.20
CA ALA A 70 -22.20 0.03 2.83
C ALA A 70 -22.78 -0.93 1.76
N GLY A 71 -23.47 -2.00 2.16
CA GLY A 71 -24.04 -2.99 1.24
C GLY A 71 -23.04 -3.97 0.64
N ILE A 72 -21.83 -4.00 1.15
CA ILE A 72 -20.76 -4.88 0.64
C ILE A 72 -20.84 -6.22 1.36
N THR A 73 -21.14 -7.29 0.59
CA THR A 73 -21.27 -8.66 1.11
C THR A 73 -19.96 -9.45 1.10
N LYS A 74 -18.94 -8.96 0.40
CA LYS A 74 -17.62 -9.59 0.35
C LYS A 74 -16.91 -9.51 1.70
N ASN A 75 -16.17 -10.56 2.04
CA ASN A 75 -15.33 -10.56 3.23
C ASN A 75 -14.08 -9.70 3.00
N ILE A 76 -14.13 -8.45 3.44
CA ILE A 76 -13.03 -7.50 3.34
C ILE A 76 -12.32 -7.41 4.69
N THR A 77 -11.00 -7.53 4.65
CA THR A 77 -10.12 -7.44 5.81
C THR A 77 -9.00 -6.42 5.56
N PHE A 78 -8.20 -6.12 6.55
CA PHE A 78 -7.00 -5.28 6.37
C PHE A 78 -6.06 -5.84 5.28
N HIS A 79 -5.95 -7.15 5.15
CA HIS A 79 -5.18 -7.76 4.07
C HIS A 79 -5.77 -7.49 2.68
N SER A 80 -7.07 -7.23 2.58
CA SER A 80 -7.70 -6.85 1.32
C SER A 80 -7.22 -5.49 0.84
N TYR A 81 -7.11 -4.51 1.72
CA TYR A 81 -6.55 -3.19 1.39
C TYR A 81 -5.09 -3.31 0.93
N ARG A 82 -4.30 -4.09 1.66
CA ARG A 82 -2.90 -4.33 1.32
C ARG A 82 -2.75 -5.00 -0.06
N ARG A 83 -3.59 -5.99 -0.37
CA ARG A 83 -3.63 -6.63 -1.69
C ARG A 83 -4.06 -5.66 -2.78
N THR A 84 -5.06 -4.83 -2.51
CA THR A 84 -5.51 -3.80 -3.44
C THR A 84 -4.40 -2.81 -3.76
N TYR A 85 -3.68 -2.33 -2.77
CA TYR A 85 -2.51 -1.47 -2.97
C TYR A 85 -1.50 -2.12 -3.94
N ALA A 86 -1.09 -3.36 -3.67
CA ALA A 86 -0.13 -4.07 -4.51
C ALA A 86 -0.64 -4.27 -5.95
N THR A 87 -1.93 -4.58 -6.10
CA THR A 87 -2.57 -4.76 -7.41
C THR A 87 -2.61 -3.45 -8.20
N LEU A 88 -2.97 -2.34 -7.55
CA LEU A 88 -3.00 -1.01 -8.17
C LEU A 88 -1.61 -0.55 -8.57
N GLN A 89 -0.61 -0.78 -7.73
CA GLN A 89 0.78 -0.47 -8.06
C GLN A 89 1.28 -1.29 -9.25
N ALA A 90 0.98 -2.58 -9.28
CA ALA A 90 1.32 -3.45 -10.41
C ALA A 90 0.63 -2.99 -11.71
N ALA A 91 -0.66 -2.64 -11.63
CA ALA A 91 -1.42 -2.11 -12.76
C ALA A 91 -0.88 -0.76 -13.26
N ALA A 92 -0.36 0.07 -12.36
CA ALA A 92 0.29 1.34 -12.69
C ALA A 92 1.70 1.18 -13.29
N GLY A 93 2.21 -0.05 -13.39
CA GLY A 93 3.53 -0.35 -13.95
C GLY A 93 4.68 -0.20 -12.95
N THR A 94 4.38 -0.13 -11.65
CA THR A 94 5.41 -0.08 -10.62
C THR A 94 6.23 -1.37 -10.62
N ASP A 95 7.54 -1.24 -10.53
CA ASP A 95 8.46 -2.36 -10.47
C ASP A 95 8.18 -3.28 -9.28
N ILE A 96 8.28 -4.60 -9.52
CA ILE A 96 7.96 -5.63 -8.50
C ILE A 96 8.83 -5.53 -7.25
N ARG A 97 10.09 -5.14 -7.38
CA ARG A 97 10.98 -4.98 -6.22
C ARG A 97 10.58 -3.79 -5.36
N THR A 98 10.13 -2.73 -5.99
CA THR A 98 9.59 -1.55 -5.30
C THR A 98 8.30 -1.91 -4.57
N ILE A 99 7.38 -2.65 -5.20
CA ILE A 99 6.17 -3.14 -4.54
C ILE A 99 6.52 -4.06 -3.36
N GLN A 100 7.47 -4.97 -3.55
CA GLN A 100 7.95 -5.86 -2.51
C GLN A 100 8.49 -5.09 -1.31
N SER A 101 9.33 -4.10 -1.55
CA SER A 101 9.90 -3.23 -0.52
C SER A 101 8.82 -2.48 0.24
N ASN A 102 7.93 -1.79 -0.46
CA ASN A 102 6.85 -1.02 0.16
C ASN A 102 5.87 -1.88 0.96
N MET A 103 5.75 -3.16 0.60
CA MET A 103 4.92 -4.13 1.31
C MET A 103 5.68 -4.86 2.43
N ALA A 104 6.97 -4.57 2.62
CA ALA A 104 7.84 -5.29 3.55
C ALA A 104 7.76 -6.83 3.41
N HIS A 105 7.63 -7.30 2.16
CA HIS A 105 7.60 -8.73 1.86
C HIS A 105 9.02 -9.31 1.87
N LYS A 106 9.29 -10.29 2.71
CA LYS A 106 10.58 -10.99 2.75
C LYS A 106 10.86 -11.79 1.48
N SER A 107 9.82 -12.29 0.82
CA SER A 107 9.92 -13.11 -0.40
C SER A 107 9.25 -12.41 -1.57
N ILE A 108 9.96 -12.37 -2.69
CA ILE A 108 9.43 -11.84 -3.94
C ILE A 108 8.25 -12.66 -4.47
N THR A 109 8.20 -13.95 -4.16
CA THR A 109 7.12 -14.86 -4.53
C THR A 109 5.75 -14.36 -4.04
N THR A 110 5.70 -13.77 -2.86
CA THR A 110 4.46 -13.20 -2.31
C THR A 110 3.98 -12.01 -3.15
N THR A 111 4.90 -11.20 -3.66
CA THR A 111 4.60 -10.03 -4.50
C THR A 111 4.26 -10.45 -5.95
N GLN A 112 4.87 -11.49 -6.48
CA GLN A 112 4.65 -11.99 -7.85
C GLN A 112 3.19 -12.35 -8.15
N ARG A 113 2.41 -12.70 -7.13
CA ARG A 113 0.98 -12.98 -7.29
C ARG A 113 0.20 -11.81 -7.89
N TYR A 114 0.66 -10.59 -7.64
CA TYR A 114 0.03 -9.37 -8.15
C TYR A 114 0.44 -9.04 -9.59
N MET A 115 1.55 -9.60 -10.06
CA MET A 115 2.07 -9.36 -11.40
C MET A 115 1.22 -9.99 -12.51
N LYS A 116 0.37 -10.95 -12.19
CA LYS A 116 -0.59 -11.53 -13.16
C LYS A 116 -1.52 -10.47 -13.75
N VAL A 117 -1.86 -9.44 -12.98
CA VAL A 117 -2.65 -8.30 -13.46
C VAL A 117 -1.87 -7.50 -14.49
N VAL A 118 -0.57 -7.34 -14.28
CA VAL A 118 0.31 -6.64 -15.23
C VAL A 118 0.45 -7.40 -16.53
N ASP A 119 0.51 -8.73 -16.49
CA ASP A 119 0.60 -9.55 -17.71
C ASP A 119 -0.65 -9.43 -18.57
N SER A 120 -1.86 -9.34 -17.97
CA SER A 120 -3.08 -9.06 -18.71
C SER A 120 -3.04 -7.67 -19.38
N ASN A 121 -2.58 -6.66 -18.64
CA ASN A 121 -2.43 -5.31 -19.15
C ASN A 121 -1.35 -5.20 -20.24
N LYS A 122 -0.27 -5.97 -20.15
CA LYS A 122 0.74 -6.05 -21.19
C LYS A 122 0.19 -6.62 -22.49
N ARG A 123 -0.61 -7.67 -22.41
CA ARG A 123 -1.28 -8.25 -23.59
C ARG A 123 -2.22 -7.23 -24.24
N GLU A 124 -3.02 -6.55 -23.44
CA GLU A 124 -3.92 -5.48 -23.92
C GLU A 124 -3.13 -4.33 -24.55
N ALA A 125 -2.03 -3.89 -23.93
CA ALA A 125 -1.17 -2.86 -24.50
C ALA A 125 -0.55 -3.29 -25.83
N THR A 126 -0.15 -4.55 -25.98
CA THR A 126 0.38 -5.08 -27.23
C THR A 126 -0.63 -5.07 -28.36
N THR A 127 -1.91 -5.30 -28.06
CA THR A 127 -2.99 -5.28 -29.05
C THR A 127 -3.39 -3.86 -29.49
N LYS A 128 -3.06 -2.84 -28.68
CA LYS A 128 -3.33 -1.43 -28.99
C LYS A 128 -2.39 -0.85 -30.06
N ILE A 129 -1.26 -1.48 -30.31
CA ILE A 129 -0.29 -1.04 -31.30
C ILE A 129 -0.48 -1.89 -32.57
N THR A 130 -1.14 -1.33 -33.57
CA THR A 130 -1.27 -1.97 -34.87
C THR A 130 -0.26 -1.36 -35.83
N LEU A 131 0.74 -2.15 -36.21
CA LEU A 131 1.65 -1.78 -37.30
C LEU A 131 0.95 -2.06 -38.63
N THR A 132 0.26 -1.05 -39.14
CA THR A 132 -0.25 -1.11 -40.51
C THR A 132 0.92 -0.89 -41.48
N ARG A 133 1.32 -1.95 -42.18
CA ARG A 133 2.23 -1.84 -43.29
C ARG A 133 1.45 -1.15 -44.45
N LYS A 134 1.76 0.12 -44.70
CA LYS A 134 1.35 0.74 -45.95
C LYS A 134 2.17 0.10 -47.07
N GLY A 135 1.57 -0.83 -47.77
CA GLY A 135 2.11 -1.36 -48.99
C GLY A 135 1.96 -0.37 -50.14
#